data_956819025b8c2652589f10df5a2c2678
#
_entry.id   956819025b8c2652589f10df5a2c2678
#
_cell.length_a   1.000
_cell.length_b   1.000
_cell.length_c   1.000
_cell.angle_alpha   90.00
_cell.angle_beta   90.00
_cell.angle_gamma   90.00
#
_symmetry.space_group_name_H-M   'P 1'
#
loop_
_entity.id
_entity.type
_entity.pdbx_description
1 polymer ?
#
loop_
_entity_poly.entity_id
_entity_poly.type
_entity_poly.pdbx_seq_one_letter_code
_entity_poly.pdbx_strand_id
1 'polypeptide(L)'
;MQVSSIVRIISAFSFVLLGGIIYLTYRSRNLLMFQWIEVIGITDIIEPIRQYGQTISIPQWIKYSLPDGLWLLSYLMIIDIIWYNTPTNTSKNYWISILPLTAIGSEIIQLLIPYIGTFDIIDLLCYINAIILYYFLKT
;
A
#
# COMPACT_ATOMS: atom_id res chain seq x y z
N MET A 1 15.36 19.95 -7.45
CA MET A 1 14.09 20.74 -7.42
C MET A 1 13.30 20.25 -6.23
N GLN A 2 13.19 21.03 -5.15
CA GLN A 2 12.45 20.61 -3.95
C GLN A 2 10.96 20.55 -4.29
N VAL A 3 10.43 19.35 -4.35
CA VAL A 3 8.96 19.14 -4.48
C VAL A 3 8.30 19.76 -3.25
N SER A 4 7.33 20.64 -3.45
CA SER A 4 6.68 21.32 -2.32
C SER A 4 6.04 20.27 -1.39
N SER A 5 6.05 20.54 -0.07
CA SER A 5 5.45 19.65 0.94
C SER A 5 3.99 19.31 0.62
N ILE A 6 3.27 20.23 0.02
CA ILE A 6 1.87 20.04 -0.40
C ILE A 6 1.77 18.95 -1.49
N VAL A 7 2.64 18.99 -2.50
CA VAL A 7 2.64 17.97 -3.57
C VAL A 7 2.95 16.59 -2.98
N ARG A 8 3.87 16.49 -2.04
CA ARG A 8 4.20 15.22 -1.35
C ARG A 8 3.01 14.67 -0.58
N ILE A 9 2.30 15.52 0.16
CA ILE A 9 1.08 15.14 0.89
C ILE A 9 0.01 14.64 -0.08
N ILE A 10 -0.27 15.40 -1.13
CA ILE A 10 -1.27 15.02 -2.13
C ILE A 10 -0.89 13.68 -2.78
N SER A 11 0.37 13.49 -3.15
CA SER A 11 0.85 12.24 -3.75
C SER A 11 0.69 11.05 -2.80
N ALA A 12 1.07 11.19 -1.53
CA ALA A 12 0.92 10.13 -0.54
C ALA A 12 -0.54 9.71 -0.38
N PHE A 13 -1.45 10.67 -0.22
CA PHE A 13 -2.89 10.38 -0.14
C PHE A 13 -3.45 9.78 -1.42
N SER A 14 -2.99 10.23 -2.60
CA SER A 14 -3.41 9.66 -3.88
C SER A 14 -3.02 8.18 -4.00
N PHE A 15 -1.84 7.79 -3.52
CA PHE A 15 -1.42 6.38 -3.51
C PHE A 15 -2.25 5.53 -2.56
N VAL A 16 -2.61 6.05 -1.36
CA VAL A 16 -3.54 5.35 -0.45
C VAL A 16 -4.89 5.13 -1.12
N LEU A 17 -5.45 6.20 -1.71
CA LEU A 17 -6.78 6.14 -2.34
C LEU A 17 -6.76 5.18 -3.54
N LEU A 18 -5.75 5.26 -4.41
CA LEU A 18 -5.63 4.39 -5.57
C LEU A 18 -5.52 2.92 -5.16
N GLY A 19 -4.65 2.60 -4.22
CA GLY A 19 -4.53 1.26 -3.66
C GLY A 19 -5.84 0.80 -3.03
N GLY A 20 -6.51 1.67 -2.27
CA GLY A 20 -7.80 1.40 -1.65
C GLY A 20 -8.93 1.13 -2.67
N ILE A 21 -9.02 1.92 -3.75
CA ILE A 21 -10.00 1.71 -4.81
C ILE A 21 -9.78 0.36 -5.50
N ILE A 22 -8.53 0.04 -5.88
CA ILE A 22 -8.21 -1.25 -6.50
C ILE A 22 -8.58 -2.39 -5.54
N TYR A 23 -8.17 -2.29 -4.28
CA TYR A 23 -8.45 -3.31 -3.26
C TYR A 23 -9.95 -3.52 -3.08
N LEU A 24 -10.73 -2.45 -2.88
CA LEU A 24 -12.19 -2.51 -2.70
C LEU A 24 -12.91 -3.06 -3.92
N THR A 25 -12.42 -2.76 -5.12
CA THR A 25 -13.04 -3.20 -6.37
C THR A 25 -12.83 -4.69 -6.61
N TYR A 26 -11.63 -5.20 -6.38
CA TYR A 26 -11.24 -6.53 -6.89
C TYR A 26 -11.06 -7.61 -5.82
N ARG A 27 -10.88 -7.24 -4.55
CA ARG A 27 -10.67 -8.22 -3.47
C ARG A 27 -11.96 -8.93 -3.05
N SER A 28 -11.82 -10.13 -2.48
CA SER A 28 -12.93 -10.91 -1.95
C SER A 28 -13.65 -10.20 -0.80
N ARG A 29 -14.98 -10.30 -0.75
CA ARG A 29 -15.81 -9.75 0.33
C ARG A 29 -15.58 -10.41 1.70
N ASN A 30 -14.97 -11.58 1.73
CA ASN A 30 -14.72 -12.31 2.99
C ASN A 30 -13.62 -11.66 3.85
N LEU A 31 -12.94 -10.63 3.34
CA LEU A 31 -11.88 -9.95 4.07
C LEU A 31 -12.45 -9.02 5.14
N LEU A 32 -11.72 -8.90 6.25
CA LEU A 32 -12.10 -8.12 7.43
C LEU A 32 -12.49 -6.66 7.10
N MET A 33 -11.85 -6.05 6.13
CA MET A 33 -12.13 -4.70 5.68
C MET A 33 -13.58 -4.54 5.20
N PHE A 34 -14.15 -5.54 4.52
CA PHE A 34 -15.54 -5.48 4.07
C PHE A 34 -16.54 -5.60 5.23
N GLN A 35 -16.20 -6.33 6.28
CA GLN A 35 -16.99 -6.36 7.50
C GLN A 35 -17.03 -4.98 8.18
N TRP A 36 -15.90 -4.27 8.21
CA TRP A 36 -15.85 -2.90 8.72
C TRP A 36 -16.68 -1.93 7.88
N ILE A 37 -16.62 -2.06 6.54
CA ILE A 37 -17.42 -1.25 5.61
C ILE A 37 -18.93 -1.45 5.86
N GLU A 38 -19.35 -2.68 6.11
CA GLU A 38 -20.73 -3.02 6.42
C GLU A 38 -21.17 -2.41 7.77
N VAL A 39 -20.33 -2.50 8.80
CA VAL A 39 -20.58 -1.89 10.11
C VAL A 39 -20.70 -0.36 10.03
N ILE A 40 -19.86 0.29 9.18
CA ILE A 40 -19.90 1.74 8.98
C ILE A 40 -21.09 2.18 8.09
N GLY A 41 -21.73 1.25 7.38
CA GLY A 41 -22.92 1.52 6.57
C GLY A 41 -22.63 2.18 5.20
N ILE A 42 -21.41 2.03 4.66
CA ILE A 42 -21.03 2.59 3.35
C ILE A 42 -21.04 1.56 2.21
N THR A 43 -21.61 0.40 2.44
CA THR A 43 -21.72 -0.70 1.46
C THR A 43 -22.41 -0.24 0.17
N ASP A 44 -23.49 0.53 0.29
CA ASP A 44 -24.27 1.01 -0.86
C ASP A 44 -23.47 1.95 -1.79
N ILE A 45 -22.46 2.63 -1.26
CA ILE A 45 -21.57 3.49 -2.04
C ILE A 45 -20.51 2.65 -2.76
N ILE A 46 -20.02 1.61 -2.11
CA ILE A 46 -18.90 0.79 -2.63
C ILE A 46 -19.41 -0.23 -3.66
N GLU A 47 -20.61 -0.76 -3.48
CA GLU A 47 -21.13 -1.82 -4.33
C GLU A 47 -21.24 -1.45 -5.83
N PRO A 48 -21.77 -0.28 -6.22
CA PRO A 48 -21.79 0.13 -7.61
C PRO A 48 -20.39 0.27 -8.22
N ILE A 49 -19.41 0.76 -7.42
CA ILE A 49 -18.00 0.88 -7.86
C ILE A 49 -17.43 -0.50 -8.14
N ARG A 50 -17.70 -1.47 -7.27
CA ARG A 50 -17.27 -2.87 -7.44
C ARG A 50 -17.87 -3.50 -8.69
N GLN A 51 -19.20 -3.37 -8.85
CA GLN A 51 -19.91 -3.96 -9.99
C GLN A 51 -19.37 -3.41 -11.31
N TYR A 52 -19.20 -2.11 -11.41
CA TYR A 52 -18.61 -1.49 -12.60
C TYR A 52 -17.15 -1.92 -12.81
N GLY A 53 -16.33 -1.86 -11.79
CA GLY A 53 -14.91 -2.19 -11.90
C GLY A 53 -14.65 -3.66 -12.26
N GLN A 54 -15.49 -4.58 -11.77
CA GLN A 54 -15.39 -6.01 -12.11
C GLN A 54 -15.72 -6.33 -13.57
N THR A 55 -16.35 -5.43 -14.30
CA THR A 55 -16.52 -5.56 -15.76
C THR A 55 -15.22 -5.34 -16.52
N ILE A 56 -14.25 -4.66 -15.89
CA ILE A 56 -12.95 -4.34 -16.49
C ILE A 56 -11.96 -5.45 -16.16
N SER A 57 -11.47 -6.12 -17.20
CA SER A 57 -10.41 -7.13 -17.02
C SER A 57 -9.05 -6.45 -16.87
N ILE A 58 -8.44 -6.58 -15.69
CA ILE A 58 -7.07 -6.11 -15.44
C ILE A 58 -6.17 -7.28 -15.01
N PRO A 59 -4.85 -7.18 -15.23
CA PRO A 59 -3.89 -8.20 -14.81
C PRO A 59 -3.97 -8.52 -13.31
N GLN A 60 -3.69 -9.77 -12.94
CA GLN A 60 -3.78 -10.21 -11.55
C GLN A 60 -2.86 -9.43 -10.60
N TRP A 61 -1.66 -9.09 -11.04
CA TRP A 61 -0.73 -8.33 -10.21
C TRP A 61 -1.21 -6.92 -9.86
N ILE A 62 -2.01 -6.29 -10.74
CA ILE A 62 -2.65 -5.01 -10.44
C ILE A 62 -3.73 -5.19 -9.36
N LYS A 63 -4.45 -6.32 -9.39
CA LYS A 63 -5.53 -6.59 -8.41
C LYS A 63 -5.00 -6.91 -7.03
N TYR A 64 -3.89 -7.65 -6.96
CA TYR A 64 -3.46 -8.30 -5.73
C TYR A 64 -2.18 -7.70 -5.14
N SER A 65 -1.21 -7.35 -5.96
CA SER A 65 0.12 -6.93 -5.50
C SER A 65 0.32 -5.41 -5.52
N LEU A 66 -0.22 -4.73 -6.54
CA LEU A 66 -0.04 -3.27 -6.68
C LEU A 66 -0.58 -2.46 -5.50
N PRO A 67 -1.79 -2.74 -4.93
CA PRO A 67 -2.29 -2.00 -3.76
C PRO A 67 -1.33 -2.00 -2.59
N ASP A 68 -0.73 -3.14 -2.29
CA ASP A 68 0.19 -3.30 -1.16
C ASP A 68 1.48 -2.49 -1.36
N GLY A 69 2.03 -2.47 -2.59
CA GLY A 69 3.14 -1.61 -2.96
C GLY A 69 2.81 -0.12 -2.86
N LEU A 70 1.62 0.30 -3.31
CA LEU A 70 1.17 1.69 -3.22
C LEU A 70 1.00 2.14 -1.76
N TRP A 71 0.47 1.28 -0.91
CA TRP A 71 0.32 1.58 0.52
C TRP A 71 1.67 1.67 1.21
N LEU A 72 2.62 0.79 0.88
CA LEU A 72 3.98 0.90 1.39
C LEU A 72 4.65 2.20 0.95
N LEU A 73 4.54 2.59 -0.33
CA LEU A 73 5.07 3.86 -0.84
C LEU A 73 4.46 5.05 -0.13
N SER A 74 3.14 5.06 0.02
CA SER A 74 2.43 6.11 0.75
C SER A 74 2.89 6.23 2.20
N TYR A 75 3.01 5.10 2.91
CA TYR A 75 3.53 5.07 4.27
C TYR A 75 4.91 5.72 4.37
N LEU A 76 5.84 5.34 3.52
CA LEU A 76 7.20 5.90 3.51
C LEU A 76 7.18 7.41 3.28
N MET A 77 6.34 7.89 2.36
CA MET A 77 6.18 9.32 2.10
C MET A 77 5.56 10.06 3.30
N ILE A 78 4.56 9.49 3.97
CA ILE A 78 3.93 10.09 5.15
C ILE A 78 4.93 10.19 6.30
N ILE A 79 5.68 9.12 6.57
CA ILE A 79 6.72 9.15 7.61
C ILE A 79 7.77 10.23 7.29
N ASP A 80 8.21 10.32 6.03
CA ASP A 80 9.18 11.36 5.65
C ASP A 80 8.63 12.78 5.78
N ILE A 81 7.34 13.00 5.52
CA ILE A 81 6.66 14.28 5.70
C ILE A 81 6.60 14.67 7.19
N ILE A 82 6.24 13.74 8.07
CA ILE A 82 6.17 13.97 9.53
C ILE A 82 7.51 14.45 10.06
N TRP A 83 8.62 13.92 9.56
CA TRP A 83 9.99 14.28 9.96
C TRP A 83 10.71 15.20 8.96
N TYR A 84 9.98 15.96 8.14
CA TYR A 84 10.56 16.73 7.04
C TYR A 84 11.65 17.72 7.49
N ASN A 85 11.41 18.45 8.58
CA ASN A 85 12.33 19.48 9.11
C ASN A 85 13.18 18.99 10.29
N THR A 86 13.15 17.70 10.60
CA THR A 86 13.93 17.18 11.71
C THR A 86 15.17 16.45 11.19
N PRO A 87 16.33 16.62 11.87
CA PRO A 87 17.50 15.82 11.52
C PRO A 87 17.20 14.35 11.67
N THR A 88 17.87 13.53 10.88
CA THR A 88 17.75 12.07 10.94
C THR A 88 18.05 11.61 12.36
N ASN A 89 17.11 10.93 12.98
CA ASN A 89 17.23 10.39 14.32
C ASN A 89 16.79 8.91 14.35
N THR A 90 17.06 8.25 15.45
CA THR A 90 16.73 6.83 15.64
C THR A 90 15.24 6.56 15.46
N SER A 91 14.38 7.45 15.93
CA SER A 91 12.92 7.31 15.81
C SER A 91 12.46 7.35 14.35
N LYS A 92 12.97 8.30 13.56
CA LYS A 92 12.67 8.38 12.12
C LYS A 92 13.12 7.11 11.41
N ASN A 93 14.36 6.64 11.67
CA ASN A 93 14.89 5.44 11.04
C ASN A 93 14.07 4.19 11.42
N TYR A 94 13.64 4.08 12.68
CA TYR A 94 12.77 3.01 13.13
C TYR A 94 11.45 2.99 12.35
N TRP A 95 10.74 4.10 12.31
CA TRP A 95 9.44 4.16 11.64
C TRP A 95 9.52 3.99 10.12
N ILE A 96 10.55 4.51 9.46
CA ILE A 96 10.74 4.28 8.01
C ILE A 96 11.03 2.80 7.71
N SER A 97 11.73 2.09 8.60
CA SER A 97 12.17 0.72 8.33
C SER A 97 11.15 -0.35 8.72
N ILE A 98 10.28 -0.08 9.71
CA ILE A 98 9.45 -1.15 10.30
C ILE A 98 8.49 -1.77 9.28
N LEU A 99 7.77 -0.98 8.49
CA LEU A 99 6.80 -1.52 7.52
C LEU A 99 7.48 -2.20 6.33
N PRO A 100 8.53 -1.65 5.70
CA PRO A 100 9.30 -2.38 4.69
C PRO A 100 9.86 -3.72 5.19
N LEU A 101 10.42 -3.74 6.40
CA LEU A 101 10.97 -4.97 6.98
C LEU A 101 9.89 -6.01 7.27
N THR A 102 8.74 -5.60 7.77
CA THR A 102 7.62 -6.52 8.00
C THR A 102 7.01 -7.01 6.70
N ALA A 103 6.85 -6.16 5.68
CA ALA A 103 6.32 -6.54 4.38
C ALA A 103 7.23 -7.55 3.66
N ILE A 104 8.52 -7.25 3.53
CA ILE A 104 9.48 -8.17 2.92
C ILE A 104 9.67 -9.42 3.78
N GLY A 105 9.72 -9.27 5.11
CA GLY A 105 9.87 -10.37 6.05
C GLY A 105 8.69 -11.35 5.98
N SER A 106 7.45 -10.86 5.80
CA SER A 106 6.28 -11.72 5.65
C SER A 106 6.38 -12.60 4.40
N GLU A 107 6.82 -12.06 3.26
CA GLU A 107 7.03 -12.82 2.03
C GLU A 107 8.12 -13.90 2.21
N ILE A 108 9.23 -13.55 2.86
CA ILE A 108 10.30 -14.52 3.14
C ILE A 108 9.81 -15.63 4.07
N ILE A 109 9.02 -15.27 5.10
CA ILE A 109 8.44 -16.27 6.02
C ILE A 109 7.47 -17.20 5.27
N GLN A 110 6.64 -16.68 4.38
CA GLN A 110 5.72 -17.49 3.56
C GLN A 110 6.47 -18.42 2.61
N LEU A 111 7.63 -18.00 2.09
CA LEU A 111 8.51 -18.86 1.30
C LEU A 111 9.07 -20.04 2.12
N LEU A 112 9.43 -19.80 3.39
CA LEU A 112 10.01 -20.80 4.29
C LEU A 112 8.95 -21.69 4.95
N ILE A 113 7.76 -21.15 5.18
CA ILE A 113 6.69 -21.80 5.94
C ILE A 113 5.36 -21.68 5.15
N PRO A 114 5.15 -22.53 4.15
CA PRO A 114 4.02 -22.41 3.21
C PRO A 114 2.62 -22.50 3.83
N TYR A 115 2.48 -23.01 5.04
CA TYR A 115 1.17 -23.09 5.72
C TYR A 115 0.72 -21.77 6.36
N ILE A 116 1.60 -20.76 6.46
CA ILE A 116 1.24 -19.43 6.97
C ILE A 116 0.62 -18.55 5.89
N GLY A 117 0.97 -18.80 4.62
CA GLY A 117 0.49 -18.05 3.46
C GLY A 117 1.14 -18.54 2.17
N THR A 118 0.83 -17.88 1.08
CA THR A 118 1.40 -18.17 -0.24
C THR A 118 2.40 -17.08 -0.61
N PHE A 119 3.67 -17.46 -0.76
CA PHE A 119 4.69 -16.55 -1.27
C PHE A 119 4.34 -16.07 -2.68
N ASP A 120 4.38 -14.78 -2.91
CA ASP A 120 4.25 -14.18 -4.25
C ASP A 120 5.43 -13.27 -4.56
N ILE A 121 6.20 -13.66 -5.56
CA ILE A 121 7.35 -12.87 -6.05
C ILE A 121 6.93 -11.49 -6.54
N ILE A 122 5.69 -11.33 -7.01
CA ILE A 122 5.20 -10.05 -7.52
C ILE A 122 4.93 -9.10 -6.37
N ASP A 123 4.41 -9.59 -5.24
CA ASP A 123 4.26 -8.80 -4.01
C ASP A 123 5.61 -8.28 -3.54
N LEU A 124 6.61 -9.14 -3.48
CA LEU A 124 7.99 -8.76 -3.13
C LEU A 124 8.55 -7.71 -4.09
N LEU A 125 8.34 -7.86 -5.40
CA LEU A 125 8.77 -6.87 -6.39
C LEU A 125 8.05 -5.54 -6.23
N CYS A 126 6.76 -5.53 -5.91
CA CYS A 126 6.00 -4.32 -5.62
C CYS A 126 6.55 -3.59 -4.39
N TYR A 127 6.90 -4.29 -3.31
CA TYR A 127 7.54 -3.70 -2.14
C TYR A 127 8.91 -3.10 -2.45
N ILE A 128 9.76 -3.82 -3.19
CA ILE A 128 11.09 -3.33 -3.59
C ILE A 128 10.94 -2.08 -4.47
N ASN A 129 10.04 -2.09 -5.46
CA ASN A 129 9.78 -0.94 -6.31
C ASN A 129 9.25 0.26 -5.52
N ALA A 130 8.37 0.05 -4.55
CA ALA A 130 7.88 1.11 -3.67
C ALA A 130 9.02 1.78 -2.89
N ILE A 131 9.96 1.00 -2.35
CA ILE A 131 11.12 1.51 -1.64
C ILE A 131 12.04 2.30 -2.60
N ILE A 132 12.32 1.78 -3.78
CA ILE A 132 13.14 2.45 -4.80
C ILE A 132 12.49 3.79 -5.20
N LEU A 133 11.20 3.78 -5.53
CA LEU A 133 10.46 4.99 -5.89
C LEU A 133 10.46 6.02 -4.77
N TYR A 134 10.30 5.60 -3.51
CA TYR A 134 10.41 6.51 -2.37
C TYR A 134 11.76 7.24 -2.35
N TYR A 135 12.87 6.54 -2.55
CA TYR A 135 14.19 7.18 -2.58
C TYR A 135 14.35 8.17 -3.72
N PHE A 136 13.75 7.91 -4.89
CA PHE A 136 13.74 8.87 -6.00
C PHE A 136 12.85 10.09 -5.73
N LEU A 137 11.71 9.90 -5.07
CA LEU A 137 10.78 10.99 -4.76
C LEU A 137 11.21 11.84 -3.55
N LYS A 138 12.06 11.30 -2.70
CA LYS A 138 12.61 12.00 -1.53
C LYS A 138 13.61 13.10 -1.91
N THR A 139 14.31 12.97 -3.06
CA THR A 139 15.28 13.96 -3.56
C THR A 139 14.57 15.16 -4.09
#